data_fc97c6359999f4199beee8e10354d0bf
#
_entry.id   fc97c6359999f4199beee8e10354d0bf
#
_cell.length_a   1.000
_cell.length_b   1.000
_cell.length_c   1.000
_cell.angle_alpha   90.00
_cell.angle_beta   90.00
_cell.angle_gamma   90.00
#
_symmetry.space_group_name_H-M   'P 1'
#
loop_
_entity.id
_entity.type
_entity.pdbx_description
1 polymer ?
#
loop_
_entity_poly.entity_id
_entity_poly.type
_entity_poly.pdbx_seq_one_letter_code
_entity_poly.pdbx_strand_id
1 'polypeptide(L)'
;MRLAKVSLGRTELVVIPTDTVYGLAANAFSAEAVQKLLNAKGRDRQSPPPVLVANLNMARALVEVLPDAAERLAETFWPGALTLILRSQPSLEWDLGETKQTVALRVPDHKIALALIEETGPLAVSSANLTGEPASTTAKQAFDYLGESVEVYLDGGPSPKGEASTILDLTALVDNYDDKNVLTTIGKIKVIRQGALSLAKIQTVVGDLLESSDN
;
A
#
# COMPACT_ATOMS: atom_id res chain seq x y z
N MET A 1 -6.54 -19.62 1.68
CA MET A 1 -7.04 -18.75 2.77
C MET A 1 -6.63 -19.24 4.15
N ARG A 2 -7.14 -20.39 4.67
CA ARG A 2 -6.84 -20.85 6.05
C ARG A 2 -5.33 -20.98 6.35
N LEU A 3 -4.54 -21.59 5.47
CA LEU A 3 -3.09 -21.70 5.64
C LEU A 3 -2.43 -20.31 5.64
N ALA A 4 -2.77 -19.43 4.70
CA ALA A 4 -2.22 -18.09 4.64
C ALA A 4 -2.47 -17.28 5.94
N LYS A 5 -3.68 -17.37 6.50
CA LYS A 5 -4.01 -16.75 7.80
C LYS A 5 -3.15 -17.30 8.93
N VAL A 6 -2.98 -18.62 9.00
CA VAL A 6 -2.14 -19.28 10.02
C VAL A 6 -0.68 -18.88 9.86
N SER A 7 -0.16 -18.84 8.63
CA SER A 7 1.23 -18.46 8.33
C SER A 7 1.49 -17.00 8.73
N LEU A 8 0.63 -16.06 8.37
CA LEU A 8 0.74 -14.66 8.79
C LEU A 8 0.70 -14.50 10.32
N GLY A 9 -0.13 -15.29 11.02
CA GLY A 9 -0.18 -15.32 12.48
C GLY A 9 1.07 -15.91 13.15
N ARG A 10 1.89 -16.65 12.39
CA ARG A 10 3.19 -17.21 12.82
C ARG A 10 4.39 -16.40 12.32
N THR A 11 4.16 -15.18 11.90
CA THR A 11 5.19 -14.29 11.34
C THR A 11 5.84 -14.81 10.04
N GLU A 12 5.16 -15.73 9.34
CA GLU A 12 5.62 -16.23 8.04
C GLU A 12 5.09 -15.35 6.89
N LEU A 13 5.76 -15.45 5.74
CA LEU A 13 5.42 -14.69 4.55
C LEU A 13 4.39 -15.42 3.69
N VAL A 14 3.54 -14.63 3.04
CA VAL A 14 2.53 -15.13 2.10
C VAL A 14 2.57 -14.32 0.81
N VAL A 15 2.50 -14.99 -0.34
CA VAL A 15 2.27 -14.32 -1.62
C VAL A 15 0.78 -14.27 -1.89
N ILE A 16 0.30 -13.07 -2.25
CA ILE A 16 -1.12 -12.78 -2.52
C ILE A 16 -1.32 -12.17 -3.91
N PRO A 17 -2.41 -12.52 -4.61
CA PRO A 17 -2.80 -11.84 -5.84
C PRO A 17 -3.38 -10.45 -5.53
N THR A 18 -3.13 -9.47 -6.40
CA THR A 18 -3.79 -8.16 -6.38
C THR A 18 -4.24 -7.74 -7.77
N ASP A 19 -5.00 -6.64 -7.86
CA ASP A 19 -5.42 -6.02 -9.13
C ASP A 19 -4.27 -5.42 -9.94
N THR A 20 -3.09 -5.26 -9.36
CA THR A 20 -1.90 -4.69 -10.02
C THR A 20 -0.87 -5.77 -10.36
N VAL A 21 -0.13 -6.23 -9.36
CA VAL A 21 0.89 -7.28 -9.44
C VAL A 21 0.77 -8.17 -8.21
N TYR A 22 1.35 -9.36 -8.22
CA TYR A 22 1.42 -10.20 -7.03
C TYR A 22 2.22 -9.51 -5.92
N GLY A 23 1.75 -9.64 -4.68
CA GLY A 23 2.35 -9.05 -3.50
C GLY A 23 2.95 -10.08 -2.56
N LEU A 24 4.15 -9.82 -2.05
CA LEU A 24 4.72 -10.50 -0.90
C LEU A 24 4.22 -9.79 0.35
N ALA A 25 3.50 -10.50 1.21
CA ALA A 25 2.78 -10.00 2.36
C ALA A 25 3.35 -10.50 3.68
N ALA A 26 3.37 -9.61 4.67
CA ALA A 26 3.72 -9.87 6.06
C ALA A 26 2.71 -9.17 6.98
N ASN A 27 2.55 -9.65 8.21
CA ASN A 27 1.77 -8.91 9.22
C ASN A 27 2.44 -7.56 9.50
N ALA A 28 1.73 -6.45 9.28
CA ALA A 28 2.27 -5.09 9.42
C ALA A 28 2.66 -4.75 10.88
N PHE A 29 2.06 -5.40 11.87
CA PHE A 29 2.35 -5.20 13.30
C PHE A 29 3.41 -6.17 13.85
N SER A 30 4.04 -6.98 13.01
CA SER A 30 5.16 -7.84 13.39
C SER A 30 6.45 -7.33 12.76
N ALA A 31 7.30 -6.68 13.57
CA ALA A 31 8.62 -6.23 13.12
C ALA A 31 9.47 -7.37 12.53
N GLU A 32 9.36 -8.58 13.13
CA GLU A 32 10.03 -9.79 12.63
C GLU A 32 9.53 -10.17 11.23
N ALA A 33 8.20 -10.19 11.01
CA ALA A 33 7.62 -10.53 9.71
C ALA A 33 7.99 -9.49 8.63
N VAL A 34 7.98 -8.19 8.97
CA VAL A 34 8.42 -7.12 8.07
C VAL A 34 9.90 -7.28 7.73
N GLN A 35 10.76 -7.61 8.71
CA GLN A 35 12.18 -7.85 8.43
C GLN A 35 12.39 -9.08 7.53
N LYS A 36 11.63 -10.18 7.74
CA LYS A 36 11.64 -11.34 6.83
C LYS A 36 11.26 -10.93 5.40
N LEU A 37 10.23 -10.08 5.24
CA LEU A 37 9.82 -9.56 3.93
C LEU A 37 10.95 -8.77 3.25
N LEU A 38 11.61 -7.87 3.97
CA LEU A 38 12.73 -7.08 3.44
C LEU A 38 13.88 -7.99 3.02
N ASN A 39 14.23 -8.97 3.86
CA ASN A 39 15.30 -9.94 3.59
C ASN A 39 15.00 -10.80 2.34
N ALA A 40 13.77 -11.33 2.23
CA ALA A 40 13.36 -12.15 1.09
C ALA A 40 13.44 -11.40 -0.25
N LYS A 41 13.31 -10.08 -0.22
CA LYS A 41 13.46 -9.22 -1.40
C LYS A 41 14.88 -8.73 -1.65
N GLY A 42 15.82 -8.91 -0.72
CA GLY A 42 17.11 -8.24 -0.75
C GLY A 42 16.97 -6.72 -0.66
N ARG A 43 16.05 -6.21 0.17
CA ARG A 43 15.75 -4.79 0.35
C ARG A 43 16.18 -4.31 1.73
N ASP A 44 16.68 -3.09 1.80
CA ASP A 44 17.04 -2.45 3.07
C ASP A 44 15.83 -1.78 3.75
N ARG A 45 16.05 -1.31 4.97
CA ARG A 45 15.04 -0.62 5.79
C ARG A 45 14.67 0.78 5.29
N GLN A 46 15.46 1.37 4.38
CA GLN A 46 15.21 2.70 3.80
C GLN A 46 14.07 2.68 2.77
N SER A 47 13.61 1.48 2.40
CA SER A 47 12.53 1.28 1.44
C SER A 47 11.34 0.57 2.08
N PRO A 48 10.62 1.21 3.03
CA PRO A 48 9.52 0.59 3.76
C PRO A 48 8.42 0.11 2.82
N PRO A 49 7.83 -1.08 3.08
CA PRO A 49 6.73 -1.59 2.27
C PRO A 49 5.44 -0.79 2.51
N PRO A 50 4.61 -0.57 1.49
CA PRO A 50 3.23 -0.12 1.68
C PRO A 50 2.44 -1.09 2.56
N VAL A 51 1.38 -0.57 3.18
CA VAL A 51 0.42 -1.35 3.96
C VAL A 51 -0.91 -1.43 3.21
N LEU A 52 -1.34 -2.66 2.94
CA LEU A 52 -2.66 -2.92 2.38
C LEU A 52 -3.69 -3.03 3.51
N VAL A 53 -4.83 -2.40 3.30
CA VAL A 53 -5.97 -2.35 4.22
C VAL A 53 -7.25 -2.78 3.50
N ALA A 54 -8.26 -3.26 4.25
CA ALA A 54 -9.49 -3.77 3.66
C ALA A 54 -10.44 -2.64 3.21
N ASN A 55 -10.40 -1.49 3.87
CA ASN A 55 -11.30 -0.37 3.62
C ASN A 55 -10.76 0.95 4.17
N LEU A 56 -11.46 2.05 3.86
CA LEU A 56 -11.09 3.39 4.31
C LEU A 56 -11.10 3.55 5.84
N ASN A 57 -12.01 2.87 6.56
CA ASN A 57 -12.05 2.96 8.02
C ASN A 57 -10.81 2.34 8.66
N MET A 58 -10.32 1.22 8.11
CA MET A 58 -9.04 0.63 8.55
C MET A 58 -7.87 1.57 8.25
N ALA A 59 -7.87 2.25 7.08
CA ALA A 59 -6.86 3.25 6.75
C ALA A 59 -6.86 4.44 7.73
N ARG A 60 -8.04 4.97 8.08
CA ARG A 60 -8.19 6.08 9.04
C ARG A 60 -7.58 5.77 10.41
N ALA A 61 -7.67 4.52 10.87
CA ALA A 61 -7.09 4.10 12.15
C ALA A 61 -5.54 4.08 12.15
N LEU A 62 -4.91 4.11 10.99
CA LEU A 62 -3.46 4.02 10.83
C LEU A 62 -2.79 5.37 10.57
N VAL A 63 -3.55 6.45 10.41
CA VAL A 63 -3.04 7.78 10.10
C VAL A 63 -3.35 8.77 11.23
N GLU A 64 -2.48 9.75 11.41
CA GLU A 64 -2.67 10.82 12.38
C GLU A 64 -3.89 11.69 12.02
N VAL A 65 -3.95 12.10 10.75
CA VAL A 65 -5.06 12.84 10.14
C VAL A 65 -5.22 12.33 8.71
N LEU A 66 -6.47 12.19 8.25
CA LEU A 66 -6.78 11.94 6.86
C LEU A 66 -7.23 13.26 6.22
N PRO A 67 -6.37 13.95 5.42
CA PRO A 67 -6.76 15.19 4.75
C PRO A 67 -7.96 14.98 3.81
N ASP A 68 -8.79 16.01 3.62
CA ASP A 68 -9.97 15.96 2.74
C ASP A 68 -9.63 15.47 1.32
N ALA A 69 -8.52 15.97 0.75
CA ALA A 69 -8.07 15.50 -0.55
C ALA A 69 -7.69 14.01 -0.58
N ALA A 70 -7.12 13.47 0.52
CA ALA A 70 -6.83 12.04 0.65
C ALA A 70 -8.11 11.21 0.74
N GLU A 71 -9.10 11.69 1.48
CA GLU A 71 -10.40 11.06 1.61
C GLU A 71 -11.11 10.98 0.26
N ARG A 72 -11.22 12.10 -0.48
CA ARG A 72 -11.82 12.14 -1.83
C ARG A 72 -11.13 11.22 -2.83
N LEU A 73 -9.78 11.16 -2.79
CA LEU A 73 -9.00 10.23 -3.62
C LEU A 73 -9.29 8.77 -3.26
N ALA A 74 -9.35 8.47 -1.96
CA ALA A 74 -9.66 7.12 -1.48
C ALA A 74 -11.09 6.70 -1.86
N GLU A 75 -12.09 7.55 -1.65
CA GLU A 75 -13.48 7.27 -2.02
C GLU A 75 -13.68 7.06 -3.54
N THR A 76 -12.87 7.76 -4.35
CA THR A 76 -12.97 7.67 -5.81
C THR A 76 -12.23 6.45 -6.38
N PHE A 77 -11.06 6.10 -5.82
CA PHE A 77 -10.13 5.14 -6.44
C PHE A 77 -9.83 3.91 -5.60
N TRP A 78 -10.39 3.77 -4.39
CA TRP A 78 -10.32 2.57 -3.60
C TRP A 78 -11.67 1.84 -3.58
N PRO A 79 -11.63 0.50 -3.73
CA PRO A 79 -10.46 -0.35 -3.96
C PRO A 79 -9.85 -0.15 -5.35
N GLY A 80 -8.51 -0.18 -5.45
CA GLY A 80 -7.82 0.01 -6.72
C GLY A 80 -6.33 0.31 -6.68
N ALA A 81 -5.81 0.79 -7.81
CA ALA A 81 -4.38 0.95 -8.06
C ALA A 81 -3.81 2.30 -7.58
N LEU A 82 -4.29 2.83 -6.46
CA LEU A 82 -3.81 4.06 -5.84
C LEU A 82 -3.22 3.79 -4.46
N THR A 83 -1.99 4.26 -4.23
CA THR A 83 -1.30 4.24 -2.94
C THR A 83 -1.11 5.68 -2.45
N LEU A 84 -1.51 5.97 -1.22
CA LEU A 84 -1.40 7.29 -0.59
C LEU A 84 -0.39 7.23 0.56
N ILE A 85 0.63 8.09 0.53
CA ILE A 85 1.57 8.28 1.64
C ILE A 85 1.01 9.38 2.54
N LEU A 86 0.82 9.05 3.80
CA LEU A 86 0.21 9.89 4.83
C LEU A 86 1.07 9.86 6.10
N ARG A 87 0.85 10.81 7.03
CA ARG A 87 1.46 10.75 8.36
C ARG A 87 0.86 9.60 9.14
N SER A 88 1.70 8.71 9.67
CA SER A 88 1.25 7.58 10.47
C SER A 88 0.78 8.03 11.85
N GLN A 89 -0.21 7.34 12.40
CA GLN A 89 -0.67 7.54 13.76
C GLN A 89 0.50 7.28 14.74
N PRO A 90 0.91 8.28 15.56
CA PRO A 90 2.09 8.17 16.41
C PRO A 90 2.01 7.08 17.50
N SER A 91 0.80 6.67 17.89
CA SER A 91 0.58 5.64 18.92
C SER A 91 0.71 4.21 18.40
N LEU A 92 0.95 4.00 17.10
CA LEU A 92 1.11 2.66 16.55
C LEU A 92 2.48 2.08 16.89
N GLU A 93 2.45 0.95 17.56
CA GLU A 93 3.65 0.14 17.86
C GLU A 93 3.93 -0.82 16.70
N TRP A 94 4.45 -0.31 15.59
CA TRP A 94 4.89 -1.10 14.45
C TRP A 94 6.27 -0.67 13.97
N ASP A 95 6.94 -1.56 13.26
CA ASP A 95 8.24 -1.28 12.63
C ASP A 95 8.21 -1.72 11.16
N LEU A 96 7.93 -0.78 10.29
CA LEU A 96 7.92 -0.99 8.83
C LEU A 96 9.27 -0.64 8.16
N GLY A 97 10.29 -0.28 8.91
CA GLY A 97 11.55 0.28 8.45
C GLY A 97 11.66 1.78 8.70
N GLU A 98 12.51 2.47 7.94
CA GLU A 98 12.74 3.91 8.09
C GLU A 98 11.61 4.72 7.43
N THR A 99 10.45 4.78 8.07
CA THR A 99 9.23 5.40 7.52
C THR A 99 9.19 6.92 7.66
N LYS A 100 10.04 7.52 8.50
CA LYS A 100 10.01 8.96 8.85
C LYS A 100 8.60 9.41 9.32
N GLN A 101 7.94 8.57 10.12
CA GLN A 101 6.58 8.79 10.63
C GLN A 101 5.51 8.90 9.52
N THR A 102 5.71 8.20 8.43
CA THR A 102 4.73 8.11 7.34
C THR A 102 4.32 6.66 7.10
N VAL A 103 3.20 6.46 6.44
CA VAL A 103 2.74 5.16 5.95
C VAL A 103 2.14 5.28 4.56
N ALA A 104 2.47 4.35 3.69
CA ALA A 104 1.87 4.23 2.37
C ALA A 104 0.71 3.24 2.44
N LEU A 105 -0.53 3.70 2.22
CA LEU A 105 -1.76 2.93 2.36
C LEU A 105 -2.42 2.67 1.02
N ARG A 106 -3.02 1.48 0.86
CA ARG A 106 -3.83 1.12 -0.31
C ARG A 106 -4.91 0.10 0.06
N VAL A 107 -6.09 0.22 -0.56
CA VAL A 107 -7.12 -0.84 -0.61
C VAL A 107 -7.02 -1.53 -1.97
N PRO A 108 -6.60 -2.80 -2.05
CA PRO A 108 -6.46 -3.51 -3.33
C PRO A 108 -7.83 -3.93 -3.87
N ASP A 109 -8.03 -3.87 -5.20
CA ASP A 109 -9.25 -4.37 -5.85
C ASP A 109 -9.10 -5.87 -6.19
N HIS A 110 -9.02 -6.71 -5.16
CA HIS A 110 -8.91 -8.14 -5.34
C HIS A 110 -9.57 -8.92 -4.19
N LYS A 111 -10.56 -9.76 -4.50
CA LYS A 111 -11.39 -10.47 -3.51
C LYS A 111 -10.58 -11.31 -2.52
N ILE A 112 -9.55 -12.05 -3.00
CA ILE A 112 -8.70 -12.87 -2.14
C ILE A 112 -7.88 -12.00 -1.18
N ALA A 113 -7.29 -10.90 -1.68
CA ALA A 113 -6.52 -9.98 -0.86
C ALA A 113 -7.39 -9.32 0.22
N LEU A 114 -8.55 -8.78 -0.18
CA LEU A 114 -9.50 -8.14 0.74
C LEU A 114 -9.95 -9.10 1.83
N ALA A 115 -10.41 -10.31 1.46
CA ALA A 115 -10.86 -11.31 2.42
C ALA A 115 -9.74 -11.73 3.41
N LEU A 116 -8.48 -11.80 2.95
CA LEU A 116 -7.36 -12.09 3.84
C LEU A 116 -7.12 -10.95 4.83
N ILE A 117 -7.08 -9.69 4.32
CA ILE A 117 -6.84 -8.50 5.15
C ILE A 117 -7.97 -8.30 6.17
N GLU A 118 -9.23 -8.56 5.81
CA GLU A 118 -10.37 -8.52 6.74
C GLU A 118 -10.20 -9.48 7.92
N GLU A 119 -9.60 -10.65 7.68
CA GLU A 119 -9.40 -11.67 8.72
C GLU A 119 -8.10 -11.50 9.53
N THR A 120 -7.06 -10.89 8.96
CA THR A 120 -5.72 -10.81 9.56
C THR A 120 -5.35 -9.41 10.05
N GLY A 121 -6.09 -8.38 9.63
CA GLY A 121 -5.70 -6.98 9.79
C GLY A 121 -4.75 -6.49 8.70
N PRO A 122 -4.18 -5.28 8.85
CA PRO A 122 -3.28 -4.66 7.89
C PRO A 122 -2.06 -5.51 7.56
N LEU A 123 -1.70 -5.60 6.28
CA LEU A 123 -0.55 -6.34 5.79
C LEU A 123 0.49 -5.40 5.17
N ALA A 124 1.73 -5.50 5.58
CA ALA A 124 2.87 -4.91 4.87
C ALA A 124 3.10 -5.70 3.58
N VAL A 125 3.03 -5.04 2.43
CA VAL A 125 3.06 -5.75 1.14
C VAL A 125 3.99 -5.03 0.17
N SER A 126 4.90 -5.80 -0.44
CA SER A 126 5.71 -5.34 -1.56
C SER A 126 5.47 -6.25 -2.78
N SER A 127 5.82 -5.82 -4.00
CA SER A 127 5.73 -6.71 -5.18
C SER A 127 6.49 -8.01 -4.96
N ALA A 128 5.94 -9.14 -5.43
CA ALA A 128 6.48 -10.49 -5.20
C ALA A 128 7.59 -10.83 -6.21
N ASN A 129 8.71 -10.09 -6.16
CA ASN A 129 9.92 -10.24 -6.96
C ASN A 129 11.15 -9.88 -6.15
N LEU A 130 12.33 -10.26 -6.57
CA LEU A 130 13.59 -9.74 -6.04
C LEU A 130 13.76 -8.25 -6.42
N THR A 131 14.47 -7.49 -5.61
CA THR A 131 14.73 -6.07 -5.88
C THR A 131 15.48 -5.91 -7.21
N GLY A 132 14.97 -5.04 -8.08
CA GLY A 132 15.54 -4.82 -9.43
C GLY A 132 14.93 -5.70 -10.52
N GLU A 133 14.25 -6.78 -10.17
CA GLU A 133 13.59 -7.66 -11.15
C GLU A 133 12.16 -7.18 -11.49
N PRO A 134 11.59 -7.61 -12.63
CA PRO A 134 10.20 -7.33 -12.98
C PRO A 134 9.21 -7.88 -11.94
N ALA A 135 8.15 -7.13 -11.66
CA ALA A 135 7.10 -7.56 -10.73
C ALA A 135 6.34 -8.78 -11.26
N SER A 136 6.09 -9.76 -10.38
CA SER A 136 5.34 -10.97 -10.74
C SER A 136 3.88 -10.67 -11.03
N THR A 137 3.37 -11.21 -12.14
CA THR A 137 1.96 -11.13 -12.52
C THR A 137 1.21 -12.45 -12.32
N THR A 138 1.92 -13.51 -11.92
CA THR A 138 1.37 -14.83 -11.59
C THR A 138 2.01 -15.39 -10.31
N ALA A 139 1.30 -16.30 -9.64
CA ALA A 139 1.84 -17.01 -8.47
C ALA A 139 3.10 -17.81 -8.83
N LYS A 140 3.15 -18.39 -10.05
CA LYS A 140 4.33 -19.13 -10.53
C LYS A 140 5.56 -18.22 -10.63
N GLN A 141 5.44 -17.05 -11.26
CA GLN A 141 6.56 -16.10 -11.34
C GLN A 141 7.04 -15.67 -9.94
N ALA A 142 6.11 -15.43 -9.00
CA ALA A 142 6.46 -15.13 -7.63
C ALA A 142 7.24 -16.27 -6.96
N PHE A 143 6.83 -17.52 -7.19
CA PHE A 143 7.53 -18.70 -6.69
C PHE A 143 8.93 -18.85 -7.31
N ASP A 144 9.06 -18.58 -8.61
CA ASP A 144 10.35 -18.65 -9.30
C ASP A 144 11.39 -17.66 -8.72
N TYR A 145 10.94 -16.51 -8.17
CA TYR A 145 11.79 -15.53 -7.48
C TYR A 145 12.04 -15.83 -6.01
N LEU A 146 11.00 -16.21 -5.27
CA LEU A 146 11.01 -16.20 -3.81
C LEU A 146 11.13 -17.60 -3.19
N GLY A 147 10.77 -18.65 -3.94
CA GLY A 147 10.95 -20.07 -3.57
C GLY A 147 10.47 -20.37 -2.15
N GLU A 148 11.34 -21.01 -1.38
CA GLU A 148 11.08 -21.45 -0.01
C GLU A 148 11.11 -20.31 1.04
N SER A 149 11.45 -19.08 0.65
CA SER A 149 11.35 -17.91 1.55
C SER A 149 9.91 -17.57 1.91
N VAL A 150 8.92 -18.16 1.24
CA VAL A 150 7.49 -17.89 1.42
C VAL A 150 6.75 -19.19 1.69
N GLU A 151 5.97 -19.19 2.77
CA GLU A 151 5.25 -20.39 3.22
C GLU A 151 4.02 -20.72 2.36
N VAL A 152 3.30 -19.69 1.89
CA VAL A 152 2.06 -19.88 1.11
C VAL A 152 2.00 -18.95 -0.09
N TYR A 153 1.70 -19.52 -1.24
CA TYR A 153 1.40 -18.79 -2.47
C TYR A 153 -0.09 -18.94 -2.80
N LEU A 154 -0.85 -17.85 -2.65
CA LEU A 154 -2.26 -17.81 -3.06
C LEU A 154 -2.35 -17.52 -4.54
N ASP A 155 -2.83 -18.47 -5.32
CA ASP A 155 -3.04 -18.30 -6.76
C ASP A 155 -4.46 -17.77 -7.02
N GLY A 156 -4.55 -16.58 -7.61
CA GLY A 156 -5.78 -15.94 -8.07
C GLY A 156 -5.84 -15.77 -9.58
N GLY A 157 -4.98 -16.46 -10.31
CA GLY A 157 -4.79 -16.26 -11.74
C GLY A 157 -3.89 -15.07 -12.08
N PRO A 158 -3.70 -14.71 -13.34
CA PRO A 158 -2.88 -13.58 -13.78
C PRO A 158 -3.41 -12.24 -13.25
N SER A 159 -2.51 -11.37 -12.78
CA SER A 159 -2.87 -10.00 -12.40
C SER A 159 -3.40 -9.21 -13.60
N PRO A 160 -4.58 -8.56 -13.49
CA PRO A 160 -5.26 -7.98 -14.65
C PRO A 160 -4.54 -6.77 -15.25
N LYS A 161 -3.81 -5.99 -14.45
CA LYS A 161 -3.13 -4.77 -14.91
C LYS A 161 -1.67 -5.01 -15.25
N GLY A 162 -0.98 -5.89 -14.51
CA GLY A 162 0.44 -6.16 -14.71
C GLY A 162 1.36 -4.96 -14.43
N GLU A 163 0.81 -3.86 -13.94
CA GLU A 163 1.49 -2.61 -13.63
C GLU A 163 1.26 -2.23 -12.18
N ALA A 164 2.30 -1.70 -11.53
CA ALA A 164 2.24 -1.31 -10.12
C ALA A 164 1.29 -0.11 -9.88
N SER A 165 0.89 0.11 -8.62
CA SER A 165 0.03 1.26 -8.24
C SER A 165 0.71 2.60 -8.48
N THR A 166 -0.07 3.64 -8.75
CA THR A 166 0.36 5.04 -8.65
C THR A 166 0.51 5.40 -7.18
N ILE A 167 1.61 6.10 -6.84
CA ILE A 167 1.93 6.50 -5.46
C ILE A 167 1.96 8.02 -5.39
N LEU A 168 1.17 8.56 -4.47
CA LEU A 168 1.11 9.98 -4.15
C LEU A 168 1.56 10.22 -2.72
N ASP A 169 2.32 11.30 -2.49
CA ASP A 169 2.68 11.78 -1.16
C ASP A 169 1.81 13.00 -0.81
N LEU A 170 1.02 12.84 0.24
CA LEU A 170 0.09 13.84 0.75
C LEU A 170 0.53 14.40 2.12
N THR A 171 1.74 14.08 2.57
CA THR A 171 2.23 14.48 3.90
C THR A 171 2.40 15.99 4.10
N ALA A 172 2.45 16.76 2.99
CA ALA A 172 2.53 18.21 3.00
C ALA A 172 1.17 18.89 3.09
N LEU A 173 0.05 18.15 2.98
CA LEU A 173 -1.29 18.75 3.03
C LEU A 173 -1.68 19.07 4.47
N VAL A 174 -2.28 20.27 4.62
CA VAL A 174 -2.89 20.73 5.87
C VAL A 174 -4.25 21.31 5.57
N ASP A 175 -5.27 20.79 6.24
CA ASP A 175 -6.63 21.29 6.15
C ASP A 175 -6.87 22.36 7.22
N ASN A 176 -7.36 23.50 6.80
CA ASN A 176 -7.72 24.63 7.65
C ASN A 176 -9.20 24.96 7.48
N TYR A 177 -9.87 25.26 8.57
CA TYR A 177 -11.25 25.73 8.58
C TYR A 177 -11.31 27.18 9.03
N ASP A 178 -12.03 28.01 8.30
CA ASP A 178 -12.28 29.40 8.71
C ASP A 178 -13.41 29.51 9.76
N ASP A 179 -13.68 30.71 10.23
CA ASP A 179 -14.75 30.99 11.22
C ASP A 179 -16.17 30.61 10.72
N LYS A 180 -16.33 30.37 9.42
CA LYS A 180 -17.58 29.92 8.79
C LYS A 180 -17.57 28.43 8.48
N ASN A 181 -16.57 27.70 8.99
CA ASN A 181 -16.36 26.28 8.73
C ASN A 181 -16.13 25.94 7.24
N VAL A 182 -15.54 26.86 6.48
CA VAL A 182 -15.15 26.62 5.09
C VAL A 182 -13.76 26.02 5.07
N LEU A 183 -13.66 24.83 4.45
CA LEU A 183 -12.40 24.09 4.31
C LEU A 183 -11.49 24.77 3.27
N THR A 184 -10.23 24.95 3.63
CA THR A 184 -9.14 25.29 2.72
C THR A 184 -7.97 24.34 2.95
N THR A 185 -7.60 23.56 1.93
CA THR A 185 -6.42 22.67 1.98
C THR A 185 -5.23 23.42 1.40
N ILE A 186 -4.15 23.51 2.17
CA ILE A 186 -2.85 24.08 1.73
C ILE A 186 -1.82 22.96 1.56
N GLY A 187 -0.77 23.23 0.76
CA GLY A 187 0.26 22.26 0.39
C GLY A 187 0.02 21.70 -1.00
N LYS A 188 0.87 20.75 -1.39
CA LYS A 188 0.80 20.07 -2.70
C LYS A 188 0.92 18.57 -2.53
N ILE A 189 0.31 17.85 -3.45
CA ILE A 189 0.39 16.40 -3.59
C ILE A 189 1.54 16.10 -4.54
N LYS A 190 2.56 15.39 -4.05
CA LYS A 190 3.70 15.01 -4.86
C LYS A 190 3.48 13.64 -5.50
N VAL A 191 3.81 13.51 -6.77
CA VAL A 191 3.81 12.22 -7.48
C VAL A 191 5.14 11.52 -7.20
N ILE A 192 5.09 10.43 -6.43
CA ILE A 192 6.28 9.60 -6.16
C ILE A 192 6.50 8.58 -7.29
N ARG A 193 5.42 8.04 -7.83
CA ARG A 193 5.45 7.11 -8.96
C ARG A 193 4.12 7.15 -9.70
N GLN A 194 4.16 7.32 -11.00
CA GLN A 194 3.01 7.01 -11.85
C GLN A 194 3.00 5.52 -12.13
N GLY A 195 1.83 4.90 -12.02
CA GLY A 195 1.56 3.49 -12.31
C GLY A 195 0.21 3.36 -13.01
N ALA A 196 -0.50 2.26 -12.75
CA ALA A 196 -1.72 1.87 -13.45
C ALA A 196 -2.88 2.90 -13.38
N LEU A 197 -2.91 3.81 -12.40
CA LEU A 197 -3.87 4.92 -12.35
C LEU A 197 -3.24 6.18 -12.94
N SER A 198 -3.83 6.74 -14.00
CA SER A 198 -3.29 7.92 -14.68
C SER A 198 -3.43 9.20 -13.85
N LEU A 199 -2.43 10.10 -13.96
CA LEU A 199 -2.42 11.40 -13.27
C LEU A 199 -3.59 12.29 -13.73
N ALA A 200 -4.01 12.20 -14.98
CA ALA A 200 -5.17 12.94 -15.48
C ALA A 200 -6.45 12.62 -14.70
N LYS A 201 -6.70 11.34 -14.35
CA LYS A 201 -7.82 10.95 -13.50
C LYS A 201 -7.68 11.49 -12.07
N ILE A 202 -6.47 11.45 -11.51
CA ILE A 202 -6.19 11.98 -10.18
C ILE A 202 -6.48 13.49 -10.16
N GLN A 203 -6.02 14.22 -11.17
CA GLN A 203 -6.20 15.66 -11.28
C GLN A 203 -7.68 16.08 -11.34
N THR A 204 -8.58 15.25 -11.90
CA THR A 204 -10.02 15.54 -11.87
C THR A 204 -10.61 15.57 -10.46
N VAL A 205 -9.98 14.92 -9.49
CA VAL A 205 -10.43 14.86 -8.09
C VAL A 205 -9.80 15.96 -7.24
N VAL A 206 -8.51 16.21 -7.42
CA VAL A 206 -7.75 17.11 -6.53
C VAL A 206 -7.32 18.43 -7.17
N GLY A 207 -7.55 18.59 -8.46
CA GLY A 207 -7.29 19.84 -9.18
C GLY A 207 -5.84 20.31 -9.00
N ASP A 208 -5.70 21.59 -8.67
CA ASP A 208 -4.40 22.26 -8.53
C ASP A 208 -3.58 21.82 -7.30
N LEU A 209 -4.12 20.96 -6.44
CA LEU A 209 -3.34 20.37 -5.34
C LEU A 209 -2.26 19.40 -5.86
N LEU A 210 -2.47 18.76 -7.02
CA LEU A 210 -1.45 17.93 -7.64
C LEU A 210 -0.29 18.80 -8.14
N GLU A 211 0.95 18.46 -7.76
CA GLU A 211 2.13 19.12 -8.31
C GLU A 211 2.17 18.96 -9.83
N SER A 212 2.40 20.07 -10.54
CA SER A 212 2.69 20.02 -11.97
C SER A 212 3.97 19.23 -12.16
N SER A 213 3.97 18.25 -13.06
CA SER A 213 5.21 17.65 -13.54
C SER A 213 5.96 18.73 -14.31
N ASP A 214 6.84 19.48 -13.64
CA ASP A 214 7.81 20.27 -14.37
C ASP A 214 8.67 19.32 -15.21
N ASN A 215 8.61 19.52 -16.54
CA ASN A 215 9.44 18.85 -17.54
C ASN A 215 10.93 19.12 -17.32
#